data_b0577fd96eeee9cb2d80d4b79dbf8ccb
#
_entry.id   b0577fd96eeee9cb2d80d4b79dbf8ccb
#
_cell.length_a   1.000
_cell.length_b   1.000
_cell.length_c   1.000
_cell.angle_alpha   90.00
_cell.angle_beta   90.00
_cell.angle_gamma   90.00
#
_symmetry.space_group_name_H-M   'P 1'
#
loop_
_entity.id
_entity.type
_entity.pdbx_description
1 polymer ?
#
loop_
_entity_poly.entity_id
_entity_poly.type
_entity_poly.pdbx_seq_one_letter_code
_entity_poly.pdbx_strand_id
1 'polypeptide(L)'
;MAGGWRGRLPHRAWLVAAVTFVALVGAAGFRAVPSVFILPLQDEFGWSRATISSAVSVNLVLYGLTAPFAAALMERFGIRRVVSVALLLVATGSGLTVFMTSTWQLIACWGVLVGLGTGSMALVFAATVAGRWFERRRGLVVGVLTAGGATGQLIFLPGLAALVDRYGWRTAALVVTVAAAAVVPLVLVGIRDYPGDVGLRPYGARPEPDGAQLAAVRPPDGAREASAAAAAGAAVSGLLGVLRDRAFWALAGGFFICGLSTNGLVGTHFVPAAHDHGLPEVTAASLLAVVGVFDIVGTVASGWLTDRFDSRHLLVMYYALRGCGLAGLPLLLSSRLHPSMIAFVVVYGLDWVATVPPTISLCRSAFGERAPVVFGWVFASHQLGAAVAAIAAGWVRGATGTYTAAWYGAAFLCLLAAFLSATVPDSRSTSTPGRRRGRRIAVDAPLPAPGT
;
A
#
# COMPACT_ATOMS: atom_id res chain seq x y z
N MET A 1 -49.77 -22.08 -0.04
CA MET A 1 -48.70 -21.35 -0.75
C MET A 1 -48.37 -20.11 0.06
N ALA A 2 -47.35 -20.18 0.90
CA ALA A 2 -46.83 -19.03 1.64
C ALA A 2 -45.32 -19.22 1.70
N GLY A 3 -44.68 -18.96 0.58
CA GLY A 3 -43.21 -18.92 0.46
C GLY A 3 -42.70 -17.59 1.03
N GLY A 4 -42.40 -17.62 2.35
CA GLY A 4 -41.88 -16.47 3.06
C GLY A 4 -40.57 -15.94 2.45
N TRP A 5 -40.54 -14.70 2.15
CA TRP A 5 -39.34 -13.87 1.95
C TRP A 5 -38.60 -13.76 3.30
N ARG A 6 -37.97 -14.87 3.72
CA ARG A 6 -36.90 -14.78 4.70
C ARG A 6 -35.70 -14.17 3.95
N GLY A 7 -35.53 -12.85 4.08
CA GLY A 7 -34.37 -12.14 3.62
C GLY A 7 -33.12 -12.87 4.15
N ARG A 8 -32.39 -13.57 3.28
CA ARG A 8 -31.11 -14.19 3.63
C ARG A 8 -30.20 -13.05 4.06
N LEU A 9 -29.94 -12.94 5.36
CA LEU A 9 -28.91 -12.05 5.88
C LEU A 9 -27.64 -12.25 5.04
N PRO A 10 -26.98 -11.17 4.63
CA PRO A 10 -25.75 -11.29 3.84
C PRO A 10 -24.75 -12.15 4.61
N HIS A 11 -24.03 -13.03 3.88
CA HIS A 11 -23.02 -13.90 4.48
C HIS A 11 -22.04 -13.07 5.31
N ARG A 12 -21.73 -13.51 6.54
CA ARG A 12 -20.89 -12.75 7.49
C ARG A 12 -19.52 -12.32 6.93
N ALA A 13 -19.01 -13.00 5.90
CA ALA A 13 -17.81 -12.60 5.16
C ALA A 13 -17.88 -11.15 4.66
N TRP A 14 -19.07 -10.70 4.22
CA TRP A 14 -19.26 -9.32 3.74
C TRP A 14 -19.22 -8.30 4.88
N LEU A 15 -19.70 -8.65 6.09
CA LEU A 15 -19.54 -7.81 7.26
C LEU A 15 -18.06 -7.68 7.64
N VAL A 16 -17.32 -8.79 7.64
CA VAL A 16 -15.86 -8.79 7.90
C VAL A 16 -15.14 -7.93 6.86
N ALA A 17 -15.49 -8.07 5.57
CA ALA A 17 -14.92 -7.24 4.51
C ALA A 17 -15.25 -5.75 4.68
N ALA A 18 -16.49 -5.41 5.05
CA ALA A 18 -16.91 -4.03 5.29
C ALA A 18 -16.16 -3.39 6.47
N VAL A 19 -16.02 -4.09 7.60
CA VAL A 19 -15.27 -3.61 8.76
C VAL A 19 -13.77 -3.49 8.42
N THR A 20 -13.23 -4.45 7.66
CA THR A 20 -11.86 -4.36 7.14
C THR A 20 -11.66 -3.14 6.25
N PHE A 21 -12.62 -2.86 5.36
CA PHE A 21 -12.59 -1.68 4.50
C PHE A 21 -12.57 -0.39 5.32
N VAL A 22 -13.45 -0.26 6.32
CA VAL A 22 -13.49 0.91 7.23
C VAL A 22 -12.16 1.07 7.97
N ALA A 23 -11.56 -0.01 8.47
CA ALA A 23 -10.27 0.04 9.16
C ALA A 23 -9.13 0.47 8.22
N LEU A 24 -9.11 -0.03 6.97
CA LEU A 24 -8.10 0.33 5.97
C LEU A 24 -8.23 1.77 5.50
N VAL A 25 -9.45 2.23 5.23
CA VAL A 25 -9.74 3.63 4.86
C VAL A 25 -9.37 4.56 6.01
N GLY A 26 -9.72 4.21 7.26
CA GLY A 26 -9.31 4.94 8.45
C GLY A 26 -7.78 5.02 8.57
N ALA A 27 -7.08 3.88 8.47
CA ALA A 27 -5.62 3.82 8.51
C ALA A 27 -4.96 4.71 7.43
N ALA A 28 -5.57 4.77 6.24
CA ALA A 28 -5.11 5.66 5.17
C ALA A 28 -5.30 7.14 5.51
N GLY A 29 -6.45 7.51 6.11
CA GLY A 29 -6.70 8.87 6.59
C GLY A 29 -5.70 9.32 7.65
N PHE A 30 -5.33 8.43 8.57
CA PHE A 30 -4.34 8.72 9.62
C PHE A 30 -2.94 8.99 9.06
N ARG A 31 -2.59 8.43 7.91
CA ARG A 31 -1.33 8.69 7.21
C ARG A 31 -1.32 10.01 6.43
N ALA A 32 -2.49 10.59 6.16
CA ALA A 32 -2.60 11.85 5.45
C ALA A 32 -2.19 13.07 6.29
N VAL A 33 -2.22 12.94 7.61
CA VAL A 33 -2.00 14.01 8.59
C VAL A 33 -0.68 14.80 8.42
N PRO A 34 0.49 14.18 8.07
CA PRO A 34 1.76 14.92 8.00
C PRO A 34 1.74 16.13 7.07
N SER A 35 1.17 15.97 5.89
CA SER A 35 1.20 17.01 4.87
C SER A 35 0.50 18.30 5.30
N VAL A 36 -0.47 18.20 6.22
CA VAL A 36 -1.21 19.36 6.75
C VAL A 36 -0.73 19.81 8.14
N PHE A 37 0.16 19.04 8.81
CA PHE A 37 0.70 19.41 10.11
C PHE A 37 2.04 20.13 10.04
N ILE A 38 2.78 20.04 8.92
CA ILE A 38 4.14 20.62 8.79
C ILE A 38 4.12 22.12 9.10
N LEU A 39 3.22 22.88 8.49
CA LEU A 39 3.16 24.34 8.67
C LEU A 39 2.70 24.73 10.07
N PRO A 40 1.58 24.23 10.62
CA PRO A 40 1.16 24.58 11.97
C PRO A 40 2.18 24.23 13.06
N LEU A 41 2.92 23.12 12.91
CA LEU A 41 3.99 22.74 13.86
C LEU A 41 5.22 23.64 13.73
N GLN A 42 5.55 24.08 12.50
CA GLN A 42 6.61 25.04 12.26
C GLN A 42 6.27 26.39 12.91
N ASP A 43 5.03 26.87 12.74
CA ASP A 43 4.58 28.17 13.24
C ASP A 43 4.51 28.19 14.78
N GLU A 44 4.05 27.10 15.39
CA GLU A 44 3.88 27.04 16.85
C GLU A 44 5.20 26.79 17.60
N PHE A 45 6.03 25.86 17.11
CA PHE A 45 7.23 25.40 17.81
C PHE A 45 8.53 25.94 17.24
N GLY A 46 8.50 26.62 16.09
CA GLY A 46 9.71 27.06 15.38
C GLY A 46 10.57 25.92 14.84
N TRP A 47 10.03 24.68 14.77
CA TRP A 47 10.78 23.53 14.27
C TRP A 47 11.00 23.61 12.78
N SER A 48 12.20 23.15 12.32
CA SER A 48 12.47 23.08 10.90
C SER A 48 11.59 22.03 10.21
N ARG A 49 11.28 22.25 8.93
CA ARG A 49 10.55 21.24 8.12
C ARG A 49 11.28 19.91 8.06
N ALA A 50 12.63 19.92 8.05
CA ALA A 50 13.43 18.70 8.09
C ALA A 50 13.22 17.94 9.41
N THR A 51 13.16 18.64 10.53
CA THR A 51 12.90 18.04 11.86
C THR A 51 11.51 17.39 11.92
N ILE A 52 10.48 18.09 11.43
CA ILE A 52 9.12 17.55 11.39
C ILE A 52 9.05 16.34 10.43
N SER A 53 9.66 16.47 9.26
CA SER A 53 9.71 15.39 8.25
C SER A 53 10.50 14.16 8.71
N SER A 54 11.37 14.29 9.73
CA SER A 54 12.05 13.12 10.31
C SER A 54 11.07 12.16 10.97
N ALA A 55 10.02 12.66 11.62
CA ALA A 55 8.95 11.84 12.18
C ALA A 55 8.16 11.12 11.08
N VAL A 56 7.89 11.80 9.96
CA VAL A 56 7.28 11.20 8.76
C VAL A 56 8.16 10.09 8.20
N SER A 57 9.49 10.33 8.12
CA SER A 57 10.43 9.33 7.63
C SER A 57 10.46 8.07 8.51
N VAL A 58 10.49 8.24 9.84
CA VAL A 58 10.42 7.10 10.79
C VAL A 58 9.11 6.34 10.60
N ASN A 59 7.99 7.05 10.45
CA ASN A 59 6.67 6.43 10.18
C ASN A 59 6.70 5.58 8.91
N LEU A 60 7.20 6.12 7.80
CA LEU A 60 7.26 5.43 6.51
C LEU A 60 8.19 4.21 6.54
N VAL A 61 9.35 4.32 7.21
CA VAL A 61 10.27 3.19 7.43
C VAL A 61 9.57 2.07 8.18
N LEU A 62 8.93 2.38 9.30
CA LEU A 62 8.24 1.38 10.13
C LEU A 62 7.03 0.81 9.43
N TYR A 63 6.27 1.62 8.70
CA TYR A 63 5.18 1.17 7.83
C TYR A 63 5.66 0.13 6.81
N GLY A 64 6.77 0.41 6.14
CA GLY A 64 7.34 -0.50 5.13
C GLY A 64 7.91 -1.78 5.73
N LEU A 65 8.72 -1.65 6.79
CA LEU A 65 9.38 -2.79 7.42
C LEU A 65 8.44 -3.69 8.23
N THR A 66 7.35 -3.15 8.77
CA THR A 66 6.34 -3.95 9.48
C THR A 66 5.50 -4.81 8.51
N ALA A 67 5.26 -4.33 7.29
CA ALA A 67 4.37 -4.98 6.33
C ALA A 67 4.75 -6.45 6.01
N PRO A 68 6.02 -6.83 5.75
CA PRO A 68 6.40 -8.22 5.50
C PRO A 68 6.12 -9.16 6.68
N PHE A 69 6.11 -8.64 7.91
CA PHE A 69 5.89 -9.43 9.13
C PHE A 69 4.43 -9.38 9.62
N ALA A 70 3.60 -8.48 9.09
CA ALA A 70 2.20 -8.32 9.51
C ALA A 70 1.39 -9.63 9.33
N ALA A 71 1.67 -10.41 8.27
CA ALA A 71 1.06 -11.71 8.08
C ALA A 71 1.38 -12.67 9.23
N ALA A 72 2.65 -12.76 9.63
CA ALA A 72 3.10 -13.63 10.73
C ALA A 72 2.46 -13.22 12.06
N LEU A 73 2.33 -11.91 12.32
CA LEU A 73 1.62 -11.40 13.49
C LEU A 73 0.14 -11.80 13.48
N MET A 74 -0.54 -11.66 12.33
CA MET A 74 -1.95 -12.04 12.20
C MET A 74 -2.16 -13.56 12.28
N GLU A 75 -1.21 -14.38 11.82
CA GLU A 75 -1.26 -15.83 11.99
C GLU A 75 -1.12 -16.23 13.47
N ARG A 76 -0.17 -15.63 14.18
CA ARG A 76 0.13 -15.97 15.58
C ARG A 76 -0.95 -15.46 16.54
N PHE A 77 -1.31 -14.19 16.43
CA PHE A 77 -2.17 -13.50 17.40
C PHE A 77 -3.62 -13.34 16.96
N GLY A 78 -3.92 -13.66 15.69
CA GLY A 78 -5.21 -13.44 15.05
C GLY A 78 -5.37 -12.02 14.49
N ILE A 79 -6.16 -11.89 13.44
CA ILE A 79 -6.44 -10.60 12.76
C ILE A 79 -7.07 -9.60 13.74
N ARG A 80 -8.07 -10.06 14.50
CA ARG A 80 -8.84 -9.23 15.41
C ARG A 80 -7.97 -8.52 16.45
N ARG A 81 -7.05 -9.24 17.09
CA ARG A 81 -6.14 -8.68 18.10
C ARG A 81 -5.12 -7.74 17.48
N VAL A 82 -4.47 -8.17 16.39
CA VAL A 82 -3.44 -7.36 15.73
C VAL A 82 -4.00 -6.03 15.25
N VAL A 83 -5.15 -6.04 14.57
CA VAL A 83 -5.78 -4.81 14.07
C VAL A 83 -6.28 -3.92 15.20
N SER A 84 -6.84 -4.49 16.28
CA SER A 84 -7.25 -3.70 17.46
C SER A 84 -6.05 -3.02 18.13
N VAL A 85 -4.94 -3.73 18.34
CA VAL A 85 -3.70 -3.16 18.89
C VAL A 85 -3.14 -2.09 17.94
N ALA A 86 -3.13 -2.35 16.64
CA ALA A 86 -2.69 -1.40 15.62
C ALA A 86 -3.49 -0.08 15.67
N LEU A 87 -4.81 -0.15 15.77
CA LEU A 87 -5.68 1.03 15.91
C LEU A 87 -5.47 1.75 17.24
N LEU A 88 -5.25 1.01 18.34
CA LEU A 88 -4.91 1.60 19.64
C LEU A 88 -3.54 2.30 19.61
N LEU A 89 -2.54 1.76 18.92
CA LEU A 89 -1.25 2.43 18.70
C LEU A 89 -1.45 3.74 17.92
N VAL A 90 -2.28 3.73 16.86
CA VAL A 90 -2.62 4.96 16.11
C VAL A 90 -3.34 5.97 17.00
N ALA A 91 -4.36 5.54 17.74
CA ALA A 91 -5.11 6.42 18.64
C ALA A 91 -4.22 7.02 19.73
N THR A 92 -3.41 6.19 20.39
CA THR A 92 -2.49 6.62 21.44
C THR A 92 -1.42 7.56 20.88
N GLY A 93 -0.79 7.19 19.75
CA GLY A 93 0.22 8.03 19.11
C GLY A 93 -0.34 9.39 18.69
N SER A 94 -1.49 9.42 18.01
CA SER A 94 -2.14 10.67 17.62
C SER A 94 -2.62 11.50 18.82
N GLY A 95 -3.19 10.85 19.84
CA GLY A 95 -3.66 11.53 21.06
C GLY A 95 -2.53 12.14 21.90
N LEU A 96 -1.41 11.42 22.06
CA LEU A 96 -0.27 11.93 22.79
C LEU A 96 0.44 13.10 22.09
N THR A 97 0.34 13.22 20.75
CA THR A 97 0.90 14.39 20.04
C THR A 97 0.29 15.70 20.50
N VAL A 98 -0.96 15.71 20.98
CA VAL A 98 -1.62 16.93 21.47
C VAL A 98 -0.85 17.58 22.63
N PHE A 99 -0.15 16.78 23.43
CA PHE A 99 0.62 17.22 24.60
C PHE A 99 2.12 17.37 24.33
N MET A 100 2.56 17.18 23.09
CA MET A 100 3.99 17.28 22.77
C MET A 100 4.51 18.70 22.90
N THR A 101 5.76 18.80 23.34
CA THR A 101 6.54 20.04 23.45
C THR A 101 7.93 19.91 22.84
N SER A 102 8.32 18.70 22.44
CA SER A 102 9.66 18.37 21.95
C SER A 102 9.62 17.49 20.72
N THR A 103 10.59 17.61 19.83
CA THR A 103 10.68 16.90 18.54
C THR A 103 10.77 15.38 18.71
N TRP A 104 11.47 14.89 19.76
CA TRP A 104 11.55 13.46 20.04
C TRP A 104 10.18 12.84 20.37
N GLN A 105 9.28 13.63 21.00
CA GLN A 105 7.90 13.18 21.28
C GLN A 105 7.11 13.02 19.99
N LEU A 106 7.28 13.93 19.03
CA LEU A 106 6.69 13.80 17.70
C LEU A 106 7.18 12.52 17.01
N ILE A 107 8.50 12.25 17.05
CA ILE A 107 9.07 11.02 16.47
C ILE A 107 8.52 9.77 17.18
N ALA A 108 8.47 9.77 18.51
CA ALA A 108 7.96 8.62 19.28
C ALA A 108 6.46 8.38 19.02
N CYS A 109 5.66 9.43 19.12
CA CYS A 109 4.20 9.33 18.98
C CYS A 109 3.80 9.08 17.54
N TRP A 110 4.25 9.93 16.63
CA TRP A 110 3.80 9.92 15.23
C TRP A 110 4.66 9.01 14.35
N GLY A 111 5.98 9.08 14.52
CA GLY A 111 6.89 8.22 13.78
C GLY A 111 6.71 6.76 14.18
N VAL A 112 6.87 6.45 15.48
CA VAL A 112 6.92 5.05 15.93
C VAL A 112 5.52 4.47 16.16
N LEU A 113 4.70 5.05 17.04
CA LEU A 113 3.41 4.44 17.38
C LEU A 113 2.45 4.37 16.20
N VAL A 114 2.27 5.50 15.49
CA VAL A 114 1.39 5.53 14.29
C VAL A 114 1.98 4.70 13.15
N GLY A 115 3.32 4.74 12.95
CA GLY A 115 4.00 3.96 11.92
C GLY A 115 3.84 2.44 12.09
N LEU A 116 4.07 1.92 13.30
CA LEU A 116 3.85 0.50 13.62
C LEU A 116 2.38 0.11 13.49
N GLY A 117 1.46 0.97 13.98
CA GLY A 117 0.02 0.73 13.89
C GLY A 117 -0.44 0.64 12.44
N THR A 118 -0.14 1.63 11.61
CA THR A 118 -0.56 1.65 10.21
C THR A 118 0.16 0.58 9.38
N GLY A 119 1.43 0.29 9.65
CA GLY A 119 2.19 -0.77 8.98
C GLY A 119 1.62 -2.17 9.22
N SER A 120 1.08 -2.42 10.42
CA SER A 120 0.40 -3.68 10.73
C SER A 120 -0.94 -3.84 9.99
N MET A 121 -1.50 -2.76 9.44
CA MET A 121 -2.74 -2.75 8.66
C MET A 121 -2.51 -2.50 7.16
N ALA A 122 -1.29 -2.71 6.66
CA ALA A 122 -0.95 -2.54 5.24
C ALA A 122 -1.67 -3.56 4.34
N LEU A 123 -1.28 -3.66 3.08
CA LEU A 123 -1.84 -4.55 2.05
C LEU A 123 -2.07 -6.01 2.51
N VAL A 124 -1.24 -6.48 3.44
CA VAL A 124 -1.32 -7.84 3.99
C VAL A 124 -2.64 -8.09 4.74
N PHE A 125 -3.19 -7.10 5.43
CA PHE A 125 -4.48 -7.22 6.12
C PHE A 125 -5.61 -7.52 5.15
N ALA A 126 -5.70 -6.77 4.04
CA ALA A 126 -6.68 -7.01 2.98
C ALA A 126 -6.57 -8.43 2.39
N ALA A 127 -5.34 -8.84 2.07
CA ALA A 127 -5.05 -10.15 1.50
C ALA A 127 -5.39 -11.30 2.48
N THR A 128 -5.08 -11.14 3.76
CA THR A 128 -5.35 -12.14 4.80
C THR A 128 -6.86 -12.33 5.01
N VAL A 129 -7.62 -11.24 5.12
CA VAL A 129 -9.09 -11.32 5.26
C VAL A 129 -9.71 -11.96 4.03
N ALA A 130 -9.36 -11.50 2.84
CA ALA A 130 -9.90 -12.07 1.60
C ALA A 130 -9.52 -13.54 1.43
N GLY A 131 -8.29 -13.92 1.82
CA GLY A 131 -7.81 -15.30 1.75
C GLY A 131 -8.55 -16.26 2.67
N ARG A 132 -8.90 -15.82 3.89
CA ARG A 132 -9.58 -16.66 4.89
C ARG A 132 -11.09 -16.72 4.72
N TRP A 133 -11.72 -15.63 4.28
CA TRP A 133 -13.17 -15.48 4.26
C TRP A 133 -13.82 -15.69 2.89
N PHE A 134 -13.05 -15.66 1.78
CA PHE A 134 -13.60 -15.74 0.43
C PHE A 134 -12.85 -16.76 -0.43
N GLU A 135 -13.59 -17.72 -0.98
CA GLU A 135 -13.13 -18.57 -2.10
C GLU A 135 -13.64 -17.98 -3.41
N ARG A 136 -14.91 -17.61 -3.47
CA ARG A 136 -15.51 -16.93 -4.61
C ARG A 136 -15.38 -15.42 -4.45
N ARG A 137 -15.08 -14.71 -5.54
CA ARG A 137 -14.90 -13.24 -5.59
C ARG A 137 -13.69 -12.73 -4.76
N ARG A 138 -12.74 -13.59 -4.42
CA ARG A 138 -11.56 -13.23 -3.64
C ARG A 138 -10.78 -12.07 -4.27
N GLY A 139 -10.55 -12.12 -5.60
CA GLY A 139 -9.85 -11.04 -6.33
C GLY A 139 -10.57 -9.70 -6.25
N LEU A 140 -11.91 -9.70 -6.41
CA LEU A 140 -12.72 -8.48 -6.27
C LEU A 140 -12.58 -7.88 -4.85
N VAL A 141 -12.67 -8.72 -3.83
CA VAL A 141 -12.57 -8.26 -2.42
C VAL A 141 -11.17 -7.70 -2.14
N VAL A 142 -10.11 -8.37 -2.56
CA VAL A 142 -8.73 -7.85 -2.45
C VAL A 142 -8.63 -6.50 -3.16
N GLY A 143 -9.13 -6.39 -4.39
CA GLY A 143 -9.08 -5.16 -5.16
C GLY A 143 -9.77 -3.99 -4.47
N VAL A 144 -11.01 -4.19 -3.98
CA VAL A 144 -11.78 -3.15 -3.26
C VAL A 144 -11.08 -2.73 -1.97
N LEU A 145 -10.61 -3.70 -1.17
CA LEU A 145 -9.93 -3.41 0.10
C LEU A 145 -8.62 -2.66 -0.13
N THR A 146 -7.85 -3.04 -1.15
CA THR A 146 -6.58 -2.40 -1.50
C THR A 146 -6.80 -0.98 -2.03
N ALA A 147 -7.80 -0.79 -2.90
CA ALA A 147 -8.15 0.53 -3.41
C ALA A 147 -8.56 1.49 -2.28
N GLY A 148 -9.39 1.03 -1.32
CA GLY A 148 -9.76 1.83 -0.15
C GLY A 148 -8.54 2.29 0.66
N GLY A 149 -7.55 1.42 0.86
CA GLY A 149 -6.30 1.74 1.57
C GLY A 149 -5.38 2.69 0.80
N ALA A 150 -5.30 2.59 -0.51
CA ALA A 150 -4.45 3.45 -1.32
C ALA A 150 -5.01 4.87 -1.48
N THR A 151 -6.31 4.98 -1.75
CA THR A 151 -6.96 6.24 -2.09
C THR A 151 -7.44 7.01 -0.87
N GLY A 152 -7.76 6.31 0.25
CA GLY A 152 -8.31 6.95 1.46
C GLY A 152 -7.41 8.04 2.02
N GLN A 153 -6.09 7.90 1.91
CA GLN A 153 -5.14 8.93 2.35
C GLN A 153 -5.41 10.29 1.70
N LEU A 154 -5.61 10.32 0.38
CA LEU A 154 -5.76 11.55 -0.37
C LEU A 154 -7.18 12.14 -0.24
N ILE A 155 -8.20 11.30 -0.09
CA ILE A 155 -9.59 11.75 0.07
C ILE A 155 -9.80 12.51 1.40
N PHE A 156 -9.14 12.09 2.49
CA PHE A 156 -9.30 12.75 3.80
C PHE A 156 -8.54 14.07 3.94
N LEU A 157 -7.56 14.35 3.08
CA LEU A 157 -6.72 15.54 3.16
C LEU A 157 -7.50 16.86 3.20
N PRO A 158 -8.49 17.11 2.32
CA PRO A 158 -9.21 18.40 2.35
C PRO A 158 -9.96 18.64 3.65
N GLY A 159 -10.59 17.58 4.18
CA GLY A 159 -11.30 17.65 5.47
C GLY A 159 -10.36 17.91 6.64
N LEU A 160 -9.19 17.26 6.67
CA LEU A 160 -8.17 17.49 7.67
C LEU A 160 -7.56 18.89 7.57
N ALA A 161 -7.27 19.38 6.35
CA ALA A 161 -6.77 20.72 6.13
C ALA A 161 -7.78 21.78 6.61
N ALA A 162 -9.07 21.65 6.27
CA ALA A 162 -10.12 22.54 6.74
C ALA A 162 -10.30 22.49 8.27
N LEU A 163 -10.09 21.32 8.88
CA LEU A 163 -10.17 21.17 10.33
C LEU A 163 -8.98 21.85 11.02
N VAL A 164 -7.78 21.74 10.45
CA VAL A 164 -6.57 22.42 10.93
C VAL A 164 -6.71 23.93 10.81
N ASP A 165 -7.18 24.42 9.66
CA ASP A 165 -7.37 25.84 9.39
C ASP A 165 -8.36 26.49 10.37
N ARG A 166 -9.49 25.82 10.68
CA ARG A 166 -10.54 26.38 11.54
C ARG A 166 -10.31 26.18 13.02
N TYR A 167 -9.74 25.05 13.44
CA TYR A 167 -9.72 24.62 14.84
C TYR A 167 -8.32 24.26 15.34
N GLY A 168 -7.31 24.39 14.47
CA GLY A 168 -5.93 24.06 14.78
C GLY A 168 -5.60 22.55 14.71
N TRP A 169 -4.32 22.26 14.61
CA TRP A 169 -3.79 20.89 14.41
C TRP A 169 -4.09 19.96 15.61
N ARG A 170 -4.18 20.49 16.85
CA ARG A 170 -4.53 19.67 18.02
C ARG A 170 -5.94 19.09 17.91
N THR A 171 -6.89 19.88 17.43
CA THR A 171 -8.26 19.39 17.19
C THR A 171 -8.28 18.32 16.10
N ALA A 172 -7.51 18.51 15.02
CA ALA A 172 -7.38 17.50 13.98
C ALA A 172 -6.76 16.20 14.52
N ALA A 173 -5.72 16.29 15.36
CA ALA A 173 -5.12 15.12 16.03
C ALA A 173 -6.12 14.38 16.94
N LEU A 174 -6.96 15.12 17.70
CA LEU A 174 -8.02 14.54 18.53
C LEU A 174 -9.09 13.85 17.68
N VAL A 175 -9.50 14.43 16.56
CA VAL A 175 -10.46 13.80 15.64
C VAL A 175 -9.90 12.50 15.09
N VAL A 176 -8.62 12.47 14.69
CA VAL A 176 -7.93 11.25 14.26
C VAL A 176 -7.90 10.21 15.39
N THR A 177 -7.61 10.64 16.62
CA THR A 177 -7.59 9.80 17.83
C THR A 177 -8.95 9.14 18.05
N VAL A 178 -10.02 9.96 18.08
CA VAL A 178 -11.39 9.48 18.29
C VAL A 178 -11.83 8.55 17.15
N ALA A 179 -11.52 8.89 15.90
CA ALA A 179 -11.83 8.05 14.75
C ALA A 179 -11.13 6.68 14.83
N ALA A 180 -9.84 6.64 15.17
CA ALA A 180 -9.10 5.39 15.36
C ALA A 180 -9.69 4.55 16.50
N ALA A 181 -9.96 5.19 17.65
CA ALA A 181 -10.55 4.53 18.81
C ALA A 181 -11.96 4.00 18.51
N ALA A 182 -12.79 4.74 17.75
CA ALA A 182 -14.14 4.33 17.38
C ALA A 182 -14.17 3.11 16.44
N VAL A 183 -13.12 2.88 15.66
CA VAL A 183 -13.00 1.69 14.80
C VAL A 183 -12.67 0.45 15.62
N VAL A 184 -12.04 0.56 16.79
CA VAL A 184 -11.68 -0.60 17.66
C VAL A 184 -12.89 -1.46 18.02
N PRO A 185 -13.99 -0.93 18.57
CA PRO A 185 -15.17 -1.76 18.88
C PRO A 185 -15.79 -2.39 17.62
N LEU A 186 -15.77 -1.70 16.47
CA LEU A 186 -16.22 -2.27 15.20
C LEU A 186 -15.39 -3.50 14.82
N VAL A 187 -14.05 -3.43 14.97
CA VAL A 187 -13.14 -4.55 14.73
C VAL A 187 -13.40 -5.69 15.74
N LEU A 188 -13.53 -5.38 17.03
CA LEU A 188 -13.75 -6.36 18.08
C LEU A 188 -15.07 -7.13 17.91
N VAL A 189 -16.12 -6.48 17.43
CA VAL A 189 -17.44 -7.08 17.20
C VAL A 189 -17.54 -7.71 15.80
N GLY A 190 -17.10 -6.98 14.77
CA GLY A 190 -17.31 -7.34 13.37
C GLY A 190 -16.33 -8.37 12.83
N ILE A 191 -15.04 -8.29 13.22
CA ILE A 191 -14.02 -9.21 12.73
C ILE A 191 -13.95 -10.47 13.58
N ARG A 192 -13.83 -11.62 12.90
CA ARG A 192 -13.44 -12.92 13.46
C ARG A 192 -12.25 -13.45 12.67
N ASP A 193 -11.38 -14.21 13.31
CA ASP A 193 -10.13 -14.65 12.70
C ASP A 193 -10.37 -15.65 11.57
N TYR A 194 -11.34 -16.53 11.75
CA TYR A 194 -11.70 -17.56 10.78
C TYR A 194 -13.23 -17.71 10.66
N PRO A 195 -13.75 -18.13 9.49
CA PRO A 195 -15.17 -18.46 9.33
C PRO A 195 -15.63 -19.52 10.30
N GLY A 196 -14.79 -20.53 10.60
CA GLY A 196 -15.06 -21.61 11.55
C GLY A 196 -15.31 -21.13 12.98
N ASP A 197 -14.78 -19.96 13.40
CA ASP A 197 -15.02 -19.37 14.72
C ASP A 197 -16.52 -19.02 14.96
N VAL A 198 -17.31 -18.97 13.89
CA VAL A 198 -18.75 -18.66 13.90
C VAL A 198 -19.58 -19.73 13.19
N GLY A 199 -19.03 -20.94 13.03
CA GLY A 199 -19.73 -22.06 12.41
C GLY A 199 -20.02 -21.89 10.92
N LEU A 200 -19.25 -21.05 10.21
CA LEU A 200 -19.42 -20.78 8.79
C LEU A 200 -18.24 -21.34 7.99
N ARG A 201 -18.49 -21.58 6.70
CA ARG A 201 -17.46 -21.82 5.69
C ARG A 201 -17.09 -20.50 4.98
N PRO A 202 -15.94 -20.43 4.30
CA PRO A 202 -15.62 -19.29 3.43
C PRO A 202 -16.74 -19.05 2.41
N TYR A 203 -16.95 -17.78 2.05
CA TYR A 203 -17.97 -17.40 1.07
C TYR A 203 -17.67 -18.03 -0.30
N GLY A 204 -18.62 -18.85 -0.79
CA GLY A 204 -18.51 -19.55 -2.07
C GLY A 204 -17.76 -20.88 -2.02
N ALA A 205 -17.41 -21.38 -0.84
CA ALA A 205 -16.90 -22.75 -0.67
C ALA A 205 -17.92 -23.79 -1.15
N ARG A 206 -17.43 -24.83 -1.84
CA ARG A 206 -18.26 -25.95 -2.32
C ARG A 206 -18.78 -26.74 -1.12
N PRO A 207 -20.04 -27.21 -1.15
CA PRO A 207 -20.52 -28.20 -0.19
C PRO A 207 -19.65 -29.46 -0.31
N GLU A 208 -18.99 -29.87 0.76
CA GLU A 208 -18.40 -31.22 0.81
C GLU A 208 -19.48 -32.26 1.14
N PRO A 209 -19.37 -33.48 0.61
CA PRO A 209 -20.21 -34.59 1.02
C PRO A 209 -20.11 -34.81 2.53
N ASP A 210 -21.25 -35.16 3.13
CA ASP A 210 -21.47 -35.33 4.58
C ASP A 210 -20.29 -35.94 5.34
N GLY A 211 -19.80 -35.25 6.35
CA GLY A 211 -18.92 -35.78 7.40
C GLY A 211 -17.58 -35.05 7.68
N ALA A 212 -17.08 -34.16 6.82
CA ALA A 212 -15.88 -33.39 7.13
C ALA A 212 -16.23 -32.24 8.10
N GLN A 213 -15.82 -32.40 9.34
CA GLN A 213 -16.10 -31.48 10.43
C GLN A 213 -15.63 -30.06 10.11
N LEU A 214 -16.45 -29.06 10.44
CA LEU A 214 -16.16 -27.61 10.43
C LEU A 214 -14.82 -27.24 11.14
N ALA A 215 -14.29 -28.17 11.95
CA ALA A 215 -12.98 -28.07 12.61
C ALA A 215 -11.77 -27.96 11.67
N ALA A 216 -11.89 -28.38 10.40
CA ALA A 216 -10.79 -28.36 9.43
C ALA A 216 -10.40 -26.94 8.94
N VAL A 217 -11.17 -25.91 9.32
CA VAL A 217 -10.95 -24.51 8.86
C VAL A 217 -10.11 -23.68 9.85
N ARG A 218 -9.81 -24.24 11.04
CA ARG A 218 -8.98 -23.57 12.06
C ARG A 218 -7.71 -24.40 12.34
N PRO A 219 -6.52 -23.86 12.06
CA PRO A 219 -5.28 -24.53 12.46
C PRO A 219 -5.20 -24.68 14.00
N PRO A 220 -4.69 -25.80 14.55
CA PRO A 220 -4.38 -25.92 15.98
C PRO A 220 -3.45 -24.80 16.47
N ASP A 221 -3.54 -24.42 17.73
CA ASP A 221 -2.76 -23.28 18.26
C ASP A 221 -1.23 -23.48 18.14
N GLY A 222 -0.73 -24.70 18.33
CA GLY A 222 0.69 -25.03 18.08
C GLY A 222 1.11 -24.97 16.60
N ALA A 223 0.21 -25.30 15.66
CA ALA A 223 0.46 -25.13 14.24
C ALA A 223 0.48 -23.65 13.82
N ARG A 224 -0.23 -22.79 14.54
CA ARG A 224 -0.20 -21.32 14.32
C ARG A 224 1.15 -20.72 14.69
N GLU A 225 1.75 -21.12 15.81
CA GLU A 225 3.07 -20.61 16.23
C GLU A 225 4.17 -21.07 15.27
N ALA A 226 4.14 -22.34 14.86
CA ALA A 226 5.05 -22.88 13.87
C ALA A 226 4.87 -22.19 12.51
N SER A 227 3.62 -21.94 12.09
CA SER A 227 3.31 -21.25 10.83
C SER A 227 3.78 -19.80 10.84
N ALA A 228 3.62 -19.08 11.95
CA ALA A 228 4.04 -17.69 12.08
C ALA A 228 5.57 -17.55 12.06
N ALA A 229 6.29 -18.42 12.76
CA ALA A 229 7.75 -18.45 12.73
C ALA A 229 8.27 -18.81 11.33
N ALA A 230 7.64 -19.79 10.67
CA ALA A 230 7.95 -20.16 9.30
C ALA A 230 7.68 -19.02 8.32
N ALA A 231 6.56 -18.29 8.47
CA ALA A 231 6.23 -17.16 7.63
C ALA A 231 7.22 -15.99 7.80
N ALA A 232 7.61 -15.68 9.04
CA ALA A 232 8.64 -14.67 9.32
C ALA A 232 10.01 -15.11 8.77
N GLY A 233 10.39 -16.36 8.97
CA GLY A 233 11.61 -16.96 8.41
C GLY A 233 11.61 -16.95 6.88
N ALA A 234 10.47 -17.28 6.26
CA ALA A 234 10.29 -17.23 4.80
C ALA A 234 10.42 -15.81 4.26
N ALA A 235 9.93 -14.79 4.98
CA ALA A 235 10.12 -13.39 4.58
C ALA A 235 11.61 -13.03 4.51
N VAL A 236 12.37 -13.36 5.56
CA VAL A 236 13.81 -13.05 5.64
C VAL A 236 14.62 -13.90 4.63
N SER A 237 14.39 -15.21 4.57
CA SER A 237 15.08 -16.10 3.64
C SER A 237 14.75 -15.77 2.18
N GLY A 238 13.52 -15.34 1.92
CA GLY A 238 13.09 -14.84 0.61
C GLY A 238 13.90 -13.61 0.16
N LEU A 239 14.16 -12.67 1.07
CA LEU A 239 15.05 -11.54 0.79
C LEU A 239 16.47 -12.02 0.50
N LEU A 240 17.04 -12.77 1.46
CA LEU A 240 18.44 -13.25 1.35
C LEU A 240 18.67 -14.02 0.05
N GLY A 241 17.67 -14.79 -0.40
CA GLY A 241 17.73 -15.58 -1.63
C GLY A 241 17.74 -14.78 -2.93
N VAL A 242 17.40 -13.48 -2.89
CA VAL A 242 17.32 -12.61 -4.09
C VAL A 242 18.30 -11.43 -4.07
N LEU A 243 19.05 -11.23 -2.98
CA LEU A 243 20.01 -10.10 -2.87
C LEU A 243 21.09 -10.10 -3.97
N ARG A 244 21.38 -11.26 -4.59
CA ARG A 244 22.36 -11.38 -5.69
C ARG A 244 21.72 -11.23 -7.07
N ASP A 245 20.40 -11.15 -7.14
CA ASP A 245 19.69 -11.06 -8.41
C ASP A 245 19.58 -9.59 -8.88
N ARG A 246 20.04 -9.34 -10.10
CA ARG A 246 19.97 -8.00 -10.72
C ARG A 246 18.54 -7.54 -10.94
N ALA A 247 17.62 -8.48 -11.24
CA ALA A 247 16.20 -8.16 -11.41
C ALA A 247 15.59 -7.62 -10.11
N PHE A 248 15.98 -8.19 -8.95
CA PHE A 248 15.55 -7.68 -7.66
C PHE A 248 15.95 -6.21 -7.46
N TRP A 249 17.23 -5.89 -7.70
CA TRP A 249 17.72 -4.51 -7.49
C TRP A 249 17.15 -3.52 -8.50
N ALA A 250 16.90 -3.94 -9.74
CA ALA A 250 16.25 -3.10 -10.74
C ALA A 250 14.80 -2.77 -10.34
N LEU A 251 14.03 -3.76 -9.89
CA LEU A 251 12.65 -3.58 -9.41
C LEU A 251 12.61 -2.81 -8.08
N ALA A 252 13.46 -3.17 -7.11
CA ALA A 252 13.53 -2.48 -5.82
C ALA A 252 14.00 -1.04 -5.98
N GLY A 253 15.00 -0.77 -6.82
CA GLY A 253 15.49 0.57 -7.12
C GLY A 253 14.45 1.44 -7.85
N GLY A 254 13.78 0.90 -8.87
CA GLY A 254 12.67 1.58 -9.55
C GLY A 254 11.53 1.90 -8.58
N PHE A 255 11.16 0.94 -7.73
CA PHE A 255 10.06 1.11 -6.78
C PHE A 255 10.45 1.99 -5.58
N PHE A 256 11.72 2.03 -5.18
CA PHE A 256 12.28 3.02 -4.26
C PHE A 256 12.06 4.44 -4.79
N ILE A 257 12.39 4.69 -6.06
CA ILE A 257 12.19 6.00 -6.71
C ILE A 257 10.68 6.32 -6.85
N CYS A 258 9.85 5.31 -7.07
CA CYS A 258 8.39 5.48 -7.04
C CYS A 258 7.94 6.06 -5.69
N GLY A 259 8.32 5.43 -4.58
CA GLY A 259 8.00 5.90 -3.24
C GLY A 259 8.55 7.29 -2.95
N LEU A 260 9.80 7.53 -3.35
CA LEU A 260 10.47 8.81 -3.23
C LEU A 260 9.66 9.93 -3.91
N SER A 261 9.25 9.72 -5.15
CA SER A 261 8.54 10.74 -5.95
C SER A 261 7.08 10.90 -5.55
N THR A 262 6.39 9.84 -5.09
CA THR A 262 4.98 9.88 -4.69
C THR A 262 4.80 10.24 -3.22
N ASN A 263 4.77 9.25 -2.32
CA ASN A 263 4.44 9.43 -0.91
C ASN A 263 5.44 10.33 -0.18
N GLY A 264 6.73 10.19 -0.50
CA GLY A 264 7.79 10.94 0.17
C GLY A 264 7.81 12.41 -0.21
N LEU A 265 7.82 12.71 -1.50
CA LEU A 265 7.93 14.09 -1.98
C LEU A 265 6.55 14.73 -2.16
N VAL A 266 5.73 14.27 -3.11
CA VAL A 266 4.44 14.91 -3.40
C VAL A 266 3.46 14.72 -2.25
N GLY A 267 3.30 13.50 -1.73
CA GLY A 267 2.37 13.21 -0.64
C GLY A 267 2.67 13.96 0.66
N THR A 268 3.94 14.31 0.92
CA THR A 268 4.36 14.98 2.14
C THR A 268 4.51 16.50 1.96
N HIS A 269 5.09 16.93 0.84
CA HIS A 269 5.54 18.31 0.67
C HIS A 269 4.76 19.14 -0.36
N PHE A 270 3.80 18.55 -1.10
CA PHE A 270 3.02 19.31 -2.08
C PHE A 270 2.21 20.44 -1.42
N VAL A 271 1.51 20.16 -0.31
CA VAL A 271 0.70 21.17 0.40
C VAL A 271 1.57 22.30 0.94
N PRO A 272 2.68 22.05 1.69
CA PRO A 272 3.58 23.11 2.10
C PRO A 272 4.24 23.87 0.95
N ALA A 273 4.58 23.18 -0.16
CA ALA A 273 5.17 23.82 -1.33
C ALA A 273 4.18 24.75 -2.05
N ALA A 274 2.93 24.32 -2.19
CA ALA A 274 1.86 25.13 -2.78
C ALA A 274 1.58 26.35 -1.90
N HIS A 275 1.58 26.20 -0.58
CA HIS A 275 1.42 27.31 0.37
C HIS A 275 2.56 28.33 0.25
N ASP A 276 3.83 27.87 0.09
CA ASP A 276 4.98 28.77 -0.15
C ASP A 276 4.80 29.66 -1.42
N HIS A 277 3.95 29.24 -2.36
CA HIS A 277 3.60 30.01 -3.57
C HIS A 277 2.24 30.75 -3.44
N GLY A 278 1.67 30.82 -2.22
CA GLY A 278 0.46 31.56 -1.92
C GLY A 278 -0.86 30.83 -2.22
N LEU A 279 -0.83 29.51 -2.50
CA LEU A 279 -2.04 28.72 -2.66
C LEU A 279 -2.57 28.29 -1.26
N PRO A 280 -3.87 28.48 -0.95
CA PRO A 280 -4.44 28.04 0.32
C PRO A 280 -4.27 26.53 0.55
N GLU A 281 -3.94 26.11 1.80
CA GLU A 281 -3.69 24.71 2.15
C GLU A 281 -4.85 23.78 1.81
N VAL A 282 -6.09 24.22 2.08
CA VAL A 282 -7.30 23.46 1.75
C VAL A 282 -7.41 23.22 0.25
N THR A 283 -7.04 24.21 -0.59
CA THR A 283 -7.04 24.06 -2.04
C THR A 283 -5.96 23.06 -2.48
N ALA A 284 -4.74 23.17 -1.94
CA ALA A 284 -3.65 22.25 -2.24
C ALA A 284 -4.00 20.82 -1.80
N ALA A 285 -4.58 20.64 -0.61
CA ALA A 285 -5.07 19.35 -0.13
C ALA A 285 -6.18 18.78 -1.02
N SER A 286 -7.07 19.64 -1.53
CA SER A 286 -8.12 19.23 -2.47
C SER A 286 -7.56 18.77 -3.81
N LEU A 287 -6.48 19.37 -4.30
CA LEU A 287 -5.78 18.92 -5.50
C LEU A 287 -5.18 17.51 -5.30
N LEU A 288 -4.58 17.23 -4.13
CA LEU A 288 -4.13 15.88 -3.79
C LEU A 288 -5.30 14.88 -3.66
N ALA A 289 -6.47 15.31 -3.19
CA ALA A 289 -7.65 14.45 -3.20
C ALA A 289 -8.10 14.10 -4.62
N VAL A 290 -8.02 15.05 -5.55
CA VAL A 290 -8.28 14.80 -6.98
C VAL A 290 -7.25 13.82 -7.56
N VAL A 291 -5.96 13.94 -7.21
CA VAL A 291 -4.95 12.91 -7.53
C VAL A 291 -5.43 11.53 -7.10
N GLY A 292 -5.96 11.40 -5.86
CA GLY A 292 -6.48 10.12 -5.35
C GLY A 292 -7.67 9.56 -6.12
N VAL A 293 -8.55 10.42 -6.63
CA VAL A 293 -9.67 9.99 -7.48
C VAL A 293 -9.16 9.44 -8.81
N PHE A 294 -8.24 10.15 -9.47
CA PHE A 294 -7.66 9.69 -10.74
C PHE A 294 -6.75 8.47 -10.58
N ASP A 295 -6.14 8.27 -9.41
CA ASP A 295 -5.37 7.08 -9.08
C ASP A 295 -6.19 5.79 -9.22
N ILE A 296 -7.45 5.79 -8.80
CA ILE A 296 -8.33 4.63 -8.97
C ILE A 296 -8.45 4.27 -10.46
N VAL A 297 -8.70 5.27 -11.31
CA VAL A 297 -8.83 5.08 -12.76
C VAL A 297 -7.52 4.61 -13.37
N GLY A 298 -6.41 5.26 -13.00
CA GLY A 298 -5.07 4.96 -13.50
C GLY A 298 -4.60 3.55 -13.13
N THR A 299 -4.82 3.15 -11.87
CA THR A 299 -4.43 1.82 -11.39
C THR A 299 -5.23 0.70 -12.06
N VAL A 300 -6.55 0.89 -12.25
CA VAL A 300 -7.39 -0.07 -12.99
C VAL A 300 -6.97 -0.16 -14.46
N ALA A 301 -6.76 0.99 -15.11
CA ALA A 301 -6.28 1.05 -16.49
C ALA A 301 -4.90 0.39 -16.64
N SER A 302 -3.98 0.63 -15.70
CA SER A 302 -2.66 0.02 -15.69
C SER A 302 -2.73 -1.51 -15.55
N GLY A 303 -3.62 -2.03 -14.69
CA GLY A 303 -3.87 -3.47 -14.60
C GLY A 303 -4.30 -4.06 -15.95
N TRP A 304 -5.25 -3.40 -16.63
CA TRP A 304 -5.72 -3.80 -17.96
C TRP A 304 -4.62 -3.71 -19.04
N LEU A 305 -3.76 -2.68 -18.97
CA LEU A 305 -2.63 -2.52 -19.87
C LEU A 305 -1.56 -3.59 -19.64
N THR A 306 -1.30 -3.96 -18.37
CA THR A 306 -0.32 -4.98 -17.98
C THR A 306 -0.64 -6.36 -18.57
N ASP A 307 -1.93 -6.67 -18.77
CA ASP A 307 -2.35 -7.91 -19.42
C ASP A 307 -2.07 -7.93 -20.94
N ARG A 308 -1.85 -6.78 -21.58
CA ARG A 308 -1.75 -6.61 -23.04
C ARG A 308 -0.38 -6.18 -23.53
N PHE A 309 0.31 -5.39 -22.73
CA PHE A 309 1.60 -4.80 -23.10
C PHE A 309 2.73 -5.32 -22.22
N ASP A 310 3.96 -5.17 -22.68
CA ASP A 310 5.13 -5.50 -21.86
C ASP A 310 5.23 -4.57 -20.65
N SER A 311 5.25 -5.18 -19.46
CA SER A 311 5.30 -4.47 -18.19
C SER A 311 6.52 -3.52 -18.06
N ARG A 312 7.63 -3.81 -18.74
CA ARG A 312 8.83 -2.95 -18.75
C ARG A 312 8.54 -1.63 -19.47
N HIS A 313 7.92 -1.71 -20.65
CA HIS A 313 7.57 -0.51 -21.42
C HIS A 313 6.54 0.35 -20.68
N LEU A 314 5.59 -0.27 -19.99
CA LEU A 314 4.63 0.44 -19.15
C LEU A 314 5.34 1.20 -18.01
N LEU A 315 6.28 0.55 -17.30
CA LEU A 315 7.06 1.22 -16.25
C LEU A 315 7.92 2.35 -16.79
N VAL A 316 8.59 2.14 -17.93
CA VAL A 316 9.37 3.20 -18.60
C VAL A 316 8.50 4.41 -18.90
N MET A 317 7.32 4.18 -19.49
CA MET A 317 6.36 5.24 -19.80
C MET A 317 5.89 5.98 -18.55
N TYR A 318 5.48 5.25 -17.50
CA TYR A 318 5.01 5.84 -16.24
C TYR A 318 6.10 6.68 -15.57
N TYR A 319 7.30 6.15 -15.41
CA TYR A 319 8.40 6.90 -14.80
C TYR A 319 8.84 8.11 -15.64
N ALA A 320 8.86 8.00 -16.98
CA ALA A 320 9.16 9.13 -17.86
C ALA A 320 8.09 10.23 -17.73
N LEU A 321 6.80 9.87 -17.77
CA LEU A 321 5.69 10.81 -17.61
C LEU A 321 5.73 11.50 -16.25
N ARG A 322 5.97 10.74 -15.18
CA ARG A 322 6.15 11.25 -13.81
C ARG A 322 7.32 12.23 -13.72
N GLY A 323 8.46 11.87 -14.29
CA GLY A 323 9.64 12.73 -14.35
C GLY A 323 9.35 14.06 -15.06
N CYS A 324 8.69 14.02 -16.20
CA CYS A 324 8.26 15.23 -16.92
C CYS A 324 7.29 16.08 -16.07
N GLY A 325 6.32 15.45 -15.40
CA GLY A 325 5.39 16.14 -14.51
C GLY A 325 6.12 16.85 -13.36
N LEU A 326 7.03 16.16 -12.68
CA LEU A 326 7.80 16.72 -11.57
C LEU A 326 8.75 17.84 -12.02
N ALA A 327 9.38 17.72 -13.21
CA ALA A 327 10.19 18.79 -13.77
C ALA A 327 9.38 20.05 -14.12
N GLY A 328 8.13 19.86 -14.54
CA GLY A 328 7.21 20.97 -14.82
C GLY A 328 6.59 21.61 -13.57
N LEU A 329 6.49 20.87 -12.46
CA LEU A 329 5.74 21.30 -11.27
C LEU A 329 6.18 22.65 -10.70
N PRO A 330 7.49 23.00 -10.57
CA PRO A 330 7.91 24.30 -10.09
C PRO A 330 7.36 25.48 -10.90
N LEU A 331 7.11 25.28 -12.19
CA LEU A 331 6.55 26.31 -13.09
C LEU A 331 5.02 26.44 -12.96
N LEU A 332 4.36 25.44 -12.39
CA LEU A 332 2.90 25.36 -12.23
C LEU A 332 2.43 25.89 -10.87
N LEU A 333 3.32 25.89 -9.87
CA LEU A 333 3.01 26.39 -8.53
C LEU A 333 2.84 27.92 -8.54
N SER A 334 1.68 28.39 -8.14
CA SER A 334 1.33 29.82 -8.08
C SER A 334 0.19 30.06 -7.10
N SER A 335 -0.08 31.30 -6.76
CA SER A 335 -1.19 31.71 -5.88
C SER A 335 -2.58 31.52 -6.50
N ARG A 336 -2.66 31.27 -7.81
CA ARG A 336 -3.91 31.03 -8.53
C ARG A 336 -3.89 29.66 -9.19
N LEU A 337 -5.05 29.03 -9.21
CA LEU A 337 -5.23 27.75 -9.87
C LEU A 337 -5.33 27.94 -11.38
N HIS A 338 -4.37 27.41 -12.14
CA HIS A 338 -4.36 27.42 -13.60
C HIS A 338 -4.77 26.07 -14.19
N PRO A 339 -5.34 26.03 -15.42
CA PRO A 339 -5.68 24.77 -16.09
C PRO A 339 -4.53 23.78 -16.21
N SER A 340 -3.30 24.27 -16.36
CA SER A 340 -2.08 23.45 -16.41
C SER A 340 -1.80 22.69 -15.08
N MET A 341 -2.12 23.31 -13.92
CA MET A 341 -2.03 22.62 -12.63
C MET A 341 -3.09 21.51 -12.53
N ILE A 342 -4.30 21.74 -13.05
CA ILE A 342 -5.34 20.70 -13.09
C ILE A 342 -4.89 19.56 -14.00
N ALA A 343 -4.32 19.85 -15.18
CA ALA A 343 -3.78 18.84 -16.07
C ALA A 343 -2.66 18.02 -15.39
N PHE A 344 -1.74 18.68 -14.67
CA PHE A 344 -0.73 17.99 -13.87
C PHE A 344 -1.37 17.04 -12.85
N VAL A 345 -2.34 17.51 -12.08
CA VAL A 345 -3.02 16.71 -11.04
C VAL A 345 -3.71 15.49 -11.63
N VAL A 346 -4.39 15.63 -12.76
CA VAL A 346 -5.03 14.52 -13.48
C VAL A 346 -4.00 13.50 -13.96
N VAL A 347 -2.98 13.96 -14.68
CA VAL A 347 -1.95 13.08 -15.25
C VAL A 347 -1.14 12.39 -14.15
N TYR A 348 -0.75 13.14 -13.13
CA TYR A 348 -0.01 12.61 -11.98
C TYR A 348 -0.85 11.62 -11.17
N GLY A 349 -2.17 11.89 -11.05
CA GLY A 349 -3.11 10.97 -10.40
C GLY A 349 -3.25 9.66 -11.15
N LEU A 350 -3.42 9.71 -12.48
CA LEU A 350 -3.47 8.50 -13.32
C LEU A 350 -2.20 7.64 -13.20
N ASP A 351 -1.06 8.24 -12.87
CA ASP A 351 0.23 7.58 -12.72
C ASP A 351 0.55 7.19 -11.26
N TRP A 352 -0.17 7.67 -10.25
CA TRP A 352 0.20 7.59 -8.83
C TRP A 352 0.57 6.17 -8.37
N VAL A 353 -0.33 5.19 -8.54
CA VAL A 353 -0.12 3.76 -8.21
C VAL A 353 -0.04 2.89 -9.47
N ALA A 354 -0.13 3.48 -10.67
CA ALA A 354 -0.13 2.75 -11.95
C ALA A 354 1.11 1.88 -12.17
N THR A 355 2.21 2.16 -11.47
CA THR A 355 3.45 1.36 -11.50
C THR A 355 3.33 0.01 -10.76
N VAL A 356 2.33 -0.18 -9.89
CA VAL A 356 2.18 -1.41 -9.06
C VAL A 356 1.83 -2.65 -9.89
N PRO A 357 0.78 -2.66 -10.76
CA PRO A 357 0.44 -3.85 -11.54
C PRO A 357 1.60 -4.38 -12.39
N PRO A 358 2.30 -3.56 -13.20
CA PRO A 358 3.42 -4.05 -13.99
C PRO A 358 4.62 -4.48 -13.14
N THR A 359 4.88 -3.86 -11.96
CA THR A 359 5.92 -4.31 -11.04
C THR A 359 5.60 -5.70 -10.48
N ILE A 360 4.35 -5.97 -10.08
CA ILE A 360 3.91 -7.30 -9.64
C ILE A 360 4.06 -8.32 -10.77
N SER A 361 3.71 -7.97 -12.00
CA SER A 361 3.85 -8.83 -13.17
C SER A 361 5.32 -9.20 -13.41
N LEU A 362 6.23 -8.24 -13.35
CA LEU A 362 7.67 -8.48 -13.50
C LEU A 362 8.23 -9.30 -12.33
N CYS A 363 7.79 -9.07 -11.09
CA CYS A 363 8.16 -9.93 -9.97
C CYS A 363 7.73 -11.39 -10.20
N ARG A 364 6.52 -11.61 -10.72
CA ARG A 364 6.04 -12.96 -11.04
C ARG A 364 6.86 -13.62 -12.15
N SER A 365 7.20 -12.88 -13.19
CA SER A 365 7.99 -13.40 -14.30
C SER A 365 9.43 -13.72 -13.90
N ALA A 366 10.03 -12.91 -13.03
CA ALA A 366 11.42 -13.09 -12.60
C ALA A 366 11.59 -14.14 -11.48
N PHE A 367 10.64 -14.19 -10.52
CA PHE A 367 10.83 -14.97 -9.28
C PHE A 367 9.81 -16.11 -9.09
N GLY A 368 8.85 -16.28 -10.00
CA GLY A 368 7.89 -17.39 -9.99
C GLY A 368 7.10 -17.46 -8.67
N GLU A 369 7.14 -18.60 -8.00
CA GLU A 369 6.41 -18.83 -6.74
C GLU A 369 6.88 -17.94 -5.58
N ARG A 370 8.13 -17.47 -5.61
CA ARG A 370 8.68 -16.56 -4.60
C ARG A 370 8.23 -15.10 -4.78
N ALA A 371 7.58 -14.78 -5.90
CA ALA A 371 7.19 -13.41 -6.23
C ALA A 371 6.41 -12.67 -5.14
N PRO A 372 5.46 -13.27 -4.40
CA PRO A 372 4.73 -12.55 -3.35
C PRO A 372 5.65 -12.04 -2.23
N VAL A 373 6.60 -12.86 -1.79
CA VAL A 373 7.57 -12.48 -0.74
C VAL A 373 8.54 -11.43 -1.26
N VAL A 374 9.05 -11.61 -2.48
CA VAL A 374 9.97 -10.66 -3.12
C VAL A 374 9.28 -9.31 -3.33
N PHE A 375 8.03 -9.31 -3.80
CA PHE A 375 7.26 -8.06 -3.94
C PHE A 375 7.05 -7.35 -2.60
N GLY A 376 6.88 -8.09 -1.50
CA GLY A 376 6.83 -7.51 -0.15
C GLY A 376 8.07 -6.66 0.16
N TRP A 377 9.27 -7.13 -0.21
CA TRP A 377 10.52 -6.40 -0.02
C TRP A 377 10.71 -5.26 -1.04
N VAL A 378 10.26 -5.44 -2.28
CA VAL A 378 10.17 -4.36 -3.28
C VAL A 378 9.25 -3.25 -2.77
N PHE A 379 8.12 -3.60 -2.15
CA PHE A 379 7.25 -2.63 -1.49
C PHE A 379 7.90 -1.96 -0.27
N ALA A 380 8.66 -2.70 0.53
CA ALA A 380 9.44 -2.11 1.62
C ALA A 380 10.45 -1.07 1.09
N SER A 381 11.13 -1.35 -0.04
CA SER A 381 12.02 -0.38 -0.68
C SER A 381 11.29 0.90 -1.12
N HIS A 382 10.06 0.80 -1.59
CA HIS A 382 9.21 1.96 -1.89
C HIS A 382 9.02 2.86 -0.66
N GLN A 383 8.73 2.28 0.50
CA GLN A 383 8.54 3.05 1.73
C GLN A 383 9.85 3.65 2.23
N LEU A 384 10.98 2.96 2.04
CA LEU A 384 12.31 3.53 2.32
C LEU A 384 12.61 4.72 1.41
N GLY A 385 12.29 4.63 0.12
CA GLY A 385 12.41 5.76 -0.81
C GLY A 385 11.55 6.95 -0.39
N ALA A 386 10.31 6.68 0.00
CA ALA A 386 9.41 7.70 0.53
C ALA A 386 9.97 8.37 1.80
N ALA A 387 10.53 7.59 2.72
CA ALA A 387 11.15 8.10 3.95
C ALA A 387 12.35 9.01 3.65
N VAL A 388 13.22 8.60 2.73
CA VAL A 388 14.37 9.40 2.30
C VAL A 388 13.93 10.74 1.71
N ALA A 389 12.91 10.72 0.83
CA ALA A 389 12.43 11.95 0.21
C ALA A 389 11.74 12.88 1.19
N ALA A 390 10.98 12.34 2.15
CA ALA A 390 10.29 13.15 3.15
C ALA A 390 11.28 14.00 3.96
N ILE A 391 12.38 13.43 4.44
CA ILE A 391 13.40 14.19 5.18
C ILE A 391 14.27 15.05 4.26
N ALA A 392 14.69 14.51 3.11
CA ALA A 392 15.58 15.22 2.19
C ALA A 392 14.94 16.49 1.61
N ALA A 393 13.65 16.43 1.23
CA ALA A 393 12.93 17.58 0.71
C ALA A 393 12.74 18.67 1.78
N GLY A 394 12.49 18.27 3.04
CA GLY A 394 12.46 19.20 4.17
C GLY A 394 13.80 19.88 4.41
N TRP A 395 14.92 19.14 4.31
CA TRP A 395 16.26 19.68 4.43
C TRP A 395 16.61 20.62 3.25
N VAL A 396 16.32 20.20 2.00
CA VAL A 396 16.52 21.04 0.81
C VAL A 396 15.79 22.37 0.96
N ARG A 397 14.50 22.33 1.38
CA ARG A 397 13.70 23.54 1.61
C ARG A 397 14.32 24.43 2.69
N GLY A 398 14.82 23.87 3.77
CA GLY A 398 15.49 24.60 4.85
C GLY A 398 16.78 25.26 4.40
N ALA A 399 17.58 24.59 3.57
CA ALA A 399 18.89 25.07 3.10
C ALA A 399 18.78 26.09 1.93
N THR A 400 17.82 25.90 1.02
CA THR A 400 17.73 26.69 -0.23
C THR A 400 16.56 27.69 -0.25
N GLY A 401 15.68 27.64 0.71
CA GLY A 401 14.45 28.45 0.72
C GLY A 401 13.33 27.96 -0.20
N THR A 402 13.58 26.94 -1.06
CA THR A 402 12.62 26.44 -2.04
C THR A 402 12.65 24.90 -2.13
N TYR A 403 11.59 24.32 -2.71
CA TYR A 403 11.56 22.88 -3.03
C TYR A 403 12.09 22.56 -4.45
N THR A 404 12.50 23.56 -5.23
CA THR A 404 12.81 23.42 -6.66
C THR A 404 13.86 22.33 -6.92
N ALA A 405 14.94 22.29 -6.14
CA ALA A 405 15.96 21.27 -6.28
C ALA A 405 15.45 19.86 -5.95
N ALA A 406 14.51 19.72 -5.01
CA ALA A 406 13.89 18.44 -4.68
C ALA A 406 13.02 17.93 -5.84
N TRP A 407 12.24 18.81 -6.49
CA TRP A 407 11.44 18.46 -7.65
C TRP A 407 12.29 18.01 -8.83
N TYR A 408 13.31 18.76 -9.19
CA TYR A 408 14.23 18.39 -10.29
C TYR A 408 15.04 17.13 -9.98
N GLY A 409 15.51 16.97 -8.73
CA GLY A 409 16.19 15.76 -8.30
C GLY A 409 15.32 14.51 -8.43
N ALA A 410 14.04 14.59 -8.00
CA ALA A 410 13.09 13.51 -8.16
C ALA A 410 12.76 13.23 -9.64
N ALA A 411 12.64 14.27 -10.48
CA ALA A 411 12.44 14.12 -11.91
C ALA A 411 13.62 13.36 -12.56
N PHE A 412 14.85 13.72 -12.23
CA PHE A 412 16.05 13.02 -12.70
C PHE A 412 16.06 11.54 -12.24
N LEU A 413 15.74 11.27 -10.98
CA LEU A 413 15.66 9.91 -10.47
C LEU A 413 14.55 9.10 -11.17
N CYS A 414 13.44 9.71 -11.58
CA CYS A 414 12.43 9.03 -12.39
C CYS A 414 12.99 8.56 -13.75
N LEU A 415 13.90 9.30 -14.40
CA LEU A 415 14.58 8.82 -15.59
C LEU A 415 15.47 7.61 -15.29
N LEU A 416 16.15 7.61 -14.14
CA LEU A 416 16.89 6.44 -13.67
C LEU A 416 15.96 5.24 -13.43
N ALA A 417 14.78 5.44 -12.82
CA ALA A 417 13.79 4.38 -12.62
C ALA A 417 13.27 3.83 -13.96
N ALA A 418 13.05 4.70 -14.96
CA ALA A 418 12.71 4.28 -16.32
C ALA A 418 13.81 3.39 -16.93
N PHE A 419 15.08 3.81 -16.80
CA PHE A 419 16.22 3.02 -17.24
C PHE A 419 16.31 1.66 -16.51
N LEU A 420 16.21 1.65 -15.19
CA LEU A 420 16.22 0.40 -14.39
C LEU A 420 15.10 -0.54 -14.83
N SER A 421 13.91 -0.01 -15.09
CA SER A 421 12.77 -0.81 -15.55
C SER A 421 13.03 -1.45 -16.91
N ALA A 422 13.73 -0.77 -17.82
CA ALA A 422 14.12 -1.32 -19.13
C ALA A 422 15.15 -2.46 -19.00
N THR A 423 15.96 -2.49 -17.94
CA THR A 423 17.01 -3.50 -17.72
C THR A 423 16.50 -4.79 -17.08
N VAL A 424 15.25 -4.84 -16.60
CA VAL A 424 14.66 -6.05 -16.01
C VAL A 424 14.62 -7.17 -17.07
N PRO A 425 15.22 -8.36 -16.79
CA PRO A 425 15.24 -9.46 -17.75
C PRO A 425 13.85 -9.93 -18.19
N ASP A 426 13.68 -10.21 -19.47
CA ASP A 426 12.47 -10.83 -19.99
C ASP A 426 12.54 -12.34 -19.87
N SER A 427 11.72 -12.91 -19.00
CA SER A 427 11.62 -14.38 -18.91
C SER A 427 10.99 -15.03 -20.14
N ARG A 428 10.29 -14.24 -21.00
CA ARG A 428 9.76 -14.75 -22.27
C ARG A 428 10.84 -15.01 -23.30
N SER A 429 11.99 -14.34 -23.22
CA SER A 429 13.12 -14.54 -24.16
C SER A 429 13.99 -15.76 -23.83
N THR A 430 13.90 -16.31 -22.61
CA THR A 430 14.66 -17.50 -22.19
C THR A 430 13.96 -18.82 -22.49
N SER A 431 12.70 -18.80 -22.91
CA SER A 431 12.08 -19.97 -23.53
C SER A 431 12.53 -20.06 -25.00
N THR A 432 13.79 -20.35 -25.25
CA THR A 432 14.27 -20.92 -26.51
C THR A 432 13.33 -22.08 -26.83
N PRO A 433 12.77 -22.18 -28.04
CA PRO A 433 11.98 -23.34 -28.40
C PRO A 433 12.96 -24.53 -28.45
N GLY A 434 13.18 -25.11 -27.29
CA GLY A 434 13.89 -26.38 -27.15
C GLY A 434 13.12 -27.40 -27.96
N ARG A 435 13.63 -27.60 -29.18
CA ARG A 435 13.51 -28.78 -30.00
C ARG A 435 12.66 -29.87 -29.33
N ARG A 436 11.34 -29.82 -29.53
CA ARG A 436 10.50 -31.01 -29.43
C ARG A 436 11.03 -32.00 -30.48
N ARG A 437 12.12 -32.69 -30.17
CA ARG A 437 12.44 -33.93 -30.84
C ARG A 437 11.26 -34.86 -30.60
N GLY A 438 10.49 -35.04 -31.67
CA GLY A 438 9.39 -35.96 -31.71
C GLY A 438 9.88 -37.33 -31.27
N ARG A 439 9.52 -37.72 -30.09
CA ARG A 439 9.47 -39.13 -29.71
C ARG A 439 8.27 -39.71 -30.44
N ARG A 440 8.50 -40.12 -31.71
CA ARG A 440 7.58 -41.03 -32.36
C ARG A 440 7.48 -42.24 -31.45
N ILE A 441 6.39 -42.39 -30.76
CA ILE A 441 6.00 -43.68 -30.16
C ILE A 441 5.69 -44.57 -31.36
N ALA A 442 6.56 -45.56 -31.59
CA ALA A 442 6.30 -46.65 -32.50
C ALA A 442 5.10 -47.43 -31.91
N VAL A 443 3.95 -47.22 -32.46
CA VAL A 443 2.80 -48.11 -32.34
C VAL A 443 2.94 -49.08 -33.49
N ASP A 444 3.53 -50.23 -33.24
CA ASP A 444 3.40 -51.45 -34.06
C ASP A 444 4.03 -52.64 -33.28
N ALA A 445 3.18 -53.30 -32.50
CA ALA A 445 3.35 -54.69 -32.18
C ALA A 445 1.97 -55.37 -32.20
N PRO A 446 1.71 -56.31 -33.10
CA PRO A 446 0.43 -57.03 -33.18
C PRO A 446 0.29 -57.98 -31.99
N LEU A 447 -0.95 -58.02 -31.43
CA LEU A 447 -1.38 -58.96 -30.41
C LEU A 447 -1.30 -60.41 -30.95
N PRO A 448 -0.84 -61.39 -30.16
CA PRO A 448 -0.92 -62.80 -30.53
C PRO A 448 -2.38 -63.28 -30.49
N ALA A 449 -2.73 -64.11 -31.49
CA ALA A 449 -4.04 -64.73 -31.62
C ALA A 449 -4.32 -65.73 -30.49
N PRO A 450 -5.60 -65.93 -30.08
CA PRO A 450 -5.95 -66.92 -29.07
C PRO A 450 -5.83 -68.33 -29.69
N GLY A 451 -4.99 -69.16 -29.04
CA GLY A 451 -4.85 -70.57 -29.34
C GLY A 451 -6.10 -71.36 -28.91
N THR A 452 -6.48 -72.23 -29.77
CA THR A 452 -7.49 -73.34 -29.64
C THR A 452 -7.20 -74.23 -28.44
#